data_01e39b32bb5834832025a7b6d12950ff
#
_entry.id   01e39b32bb5834832025a7b6d12950ff
#
_cell.length_a   1.000
_cell.length_b   1.000
_cell.length_c   1.000
_cell.angle_alpha   90.00
_cell.angle_beta   90.00
_cell.angle_gamma   90.00
#
_symmetry.space_group_name_H-M   'P 1'
#
loop_
_entity.id
_entity.type
_entity.pdbx_description
1 polymer ?
#
loop_
_entity_poly.entity_id
_entity_poly.type
_entity_poly.pdbx_seq_one_letter_code
_entity_poly.pdbx_strand_id
1 'polypeptide(L)'
;MKHFSHMDEAGNARMVDVGQKEITFREAVAAGRIYMSDTCFSMVQDGTMKKGDVLTVAQIAGIMGAKKTSDLIPLCHILALTKCAVTFSLIPEERAIEARCLVRCQGRTGVEMEALTGVSIALLTVYDMCKAVDKGMHIEQVHLIEKKGGKSGHFIYGTGETHHA
;
A
#
# COMPACT_ATOMS: atom_id res chain seq x y z
N MET A 1 -16.36 17.00 19.43
CA MET A 1 -14.99 17.03 18.87
C MET A 1 -14.58 15.59 18.52
N LYS A 2 -14.02 15.37 17.32
CA LYS A 2 -13.41 14.07 17.01
C LYS A 2 -12.08 14.00 17.77
N HIS A 3 -11.96 13.13 18.77
CA HIS A 3 -10.71 12.90 19.48
C HIS A 3 -9.75 12.09 18.60
N PHE A 4 -8.48 12.47 18.56
CA PHE A 4 -7.43 11.68 17.94
C PHE A 4 -7.20 10.42 18.78
N SER A 5 -7.40 9.24 18.17
CA SER A 5 -7.31 7.96 18.87
C SER A 5 -5.89 7.59 19.33
N HIS A 6 -4.87 8.23 18.75
CA HIS A 6 -3.45 7.97 19.04
C HIS A 6 -2.83 8.96 20.04
N MET A 7 -3.65 9.74 20.76
CA MET A 7 -3.19 10.65 21.81
C MET A 7 -3.96 10.37 23.10
N ASP A 8 -3.26 10.44 24.24
CA ASP A 8 -3.90 10.43 25.56
C ASP A 8 -4.40 11.83 25.93
N GLU A 9 -5.06 11.94 27.09
CA GLU A 9 -5.59 13.22 27.59
C GLU A 9 -4.49 14.24 27.92
N ALA A 10 -3.27 13.80 28.14
CA ALA A 10 -2.10 14.63 28.38
C ALA A 10 -1.34 15.03 27.10
N GLY A 11 -1.82 14.57 25.92
CA GLY A 11 -1.24 14.87 24.61
C GLY A 11 -0.05 13.99 24.22
N ASN A 12 0.18 12.87 24.92
CA ASN A 12 1.23 11.94 24.55
C ASN A 12 0.75 10.95 23.47
N ALA A 13 1.65 10.61 22.56
CA ALA A 13 1.36 9.59 21.55
C ALA A 13 1.26 8.20 22.19
N ARG A 14 0.25 7.44 21.80
CA ARG A 14 0.05 6.04 22.22
C ARG A 14 -0.52 5.18 21.11
N MET A 15 -0.14 3.92 21.09
CA MET A 15 -0.80 2.91 20.28
C MET A 15 -2.19 2.62 20.86
N VAL A 16 -3.21 2.54 19.99
CA VAL A 16 -4.60 2.28 20.42
C VAL A 16 -4.70 0.88 21.01
N ASP A 17 -5.29 0.75 22.20
CA ASP A 17 -5.61 -0.57 22.76
C ASP A 17 -6.77 -1.21 21.98
N VAL A 18 -6.50 -2.35 21.38
CA VAL A 18 -7.47 -3.15 20.63
C VAL A 18 -7.81 -4.48 21.33
N GLY A 19 -7.31 -4.69 22.55
CA GLY A 19 -7.45 -5.94 23.29
C GLY A 19 -8.89 -6.41 23.48
N GLN A 20 -9.83 -5.48 23.61
CA GLN A 20 -11.25 -5.75 23.79
C GLN A 20 -12.06 -5.86 22.48
N LYS A 21 -11.42 -5.63 21.32
CA LYS A 21 -12.09 -5.76 20.02
C LYS A 21 -12.14 -7.21 19.58
N GLU A 22 -13.22 -7.59 18.93
CA GLU A 22 -13.33 -8.91 18.31
C GLU A 22 -12.36 -9.08 17.14
N ILE A 23 -11.91 -10.32 16.96
CA ILE A 23 -11.14 -10.71 15.79
C ILE A 23 -12.13 -10.90 14.65
N THR A 24 -11.97 -10.12 13.57
CA THR A 24 -12.82 -10.19 12.39
C THR A 24 -11.97 -10.23 11.13
N PHE A 25 -12.56 -10.67 10.02
CA PHE A 25 -11.94 -10.59 8.70
C PHE A 25 -11.65 -9.14 8.34
N ARG A 26 -10.43 -8.91 7.82
CA ARG A 26 -9.97 -7.61 7.36
C ARG A 26 -9.38 -7.74 5.97
N GLU A 27 -9.78 -6.86 5.08
CA GLU A 27 -9.23 -6.73 3.74
C GLU A 27 -9.02 -5.26 3.43
N ALA A 28 -7.92 -4.95 2.75
CA ALA A 28 -7.66 -3.63 2.17
C ALA A 28 -6.98 -3.76 0.83
N VAL A 29 -7.31 -2.84 -0.06
CA VAL A 29 -6.65 -2.66 -1.36
C VAL A 29 -6.19 -1.21 -1.45
N ALA A 30 -4.91 -1.00 -1.71
CA ALA A 30 -4.34 0.30 -2.04
C ALA A 30 -3.79 0.31 -3.46
N ALA A 31 -3.68 1.49 -4.06
CA ALA A 31 -3.01 1.68 -5.34
C ALA A 31 -2.13 2.92 -5.33
N GLY A 32 -1.27 3.02 -6.33
CA GLY A 32 -0.44 4.19 -6.62
C GLY A 32 0.18 4.05 -7.99
N ARG A 33 0.73 5.13 -8.53
CA ARG A 33 1.34 5.16 -9.85
C ARG A 33 2.74 5.74 -9.81
N ILE A 34 3.60 5.24 -10.70
CA ILE A 34 4.88 5.85 -11.02
C ILE A 34 4.88 6.22 -12.50
N TYR A 35 5.21 7.48 -12.78
CA TYR A 35 5.31 8.04 -14.13
C TYR A 35 6.76 8.11 -14.55
N MET A 36 7.05 7.88 -15.83
CA MET A 36 8.40 7.81 -16.34
C MET A 36 8.50 8.29 -17.79
N SER A 37 9.73 8.44 -18.29
CA SER A 37 9.97 8.77 -19.70
C SER A 37 9.56 7.61 -20.63
N ASP A 38 9.31 7.92 -21.91
CA ASP A 38 9.02 6.92 -22.94
C ASP A 38 10.06 5.82 -23.02
N THR A 39 11.33 6.22 -22.98
CA THR A 39 12.47 5.26 -23.01
C THR A 39 12.44 4.32 -21.82
N CYS A 40 12.24 4.85 -20.62
CA CYS A 40 12.19 4.04 -19.40
C CYS A 40 11.02 3.09 -19.41
N PHE A 41 9.81 3.59 -19.79
CA PHE A 41 8.60 2.77 -19.89
C PHE A 41 8.78 1.60 -20.86
N SER A 42 9.27 1.86 -22.08
CA SER A 42 9.53 0.82 -23.08
C SER A 42 10.49 -0.23 -22.56
N MET A 43 11.59 0.18 -21.90
CA MET A 43 12.56 -0.78 -21.35
C MET A 43 11.97 -1.66 -20.25
N VAL A 44 11.06 -1.14 -19.41
CA VAL A 44 10.35 -1.96 -18.41
C VAL A 44 9.37 -2.91 -19.10
N GLN A 45 8.59 -2.41 -20.07
CA GLN A 45 7.63 -3.19 -20.81
C GLN A 45 8.29 -4.34 -21.58
N ASP A 46 9.43 -4.09 -22.22
CA ASP A 46 10.16 -5.06 -23.03
C ASP A 46 11.10 -5.97 -22.22
N GLY A 47 11.20 -5.73 -20.90
CA GLY A 47 12.07 -6.50 -20.02
C GLY A 47 13.57 -6.32 -20.29
N THR A 48 13.98 -5.19 -20.87
CA THR A 48 15.38 -4.92 -21.28
C THR A 48 16.21 -4.13 -20.26
N MET A 49 15.66 -3.91 -19.05
CA MET A 49 16.36 -3.21 -17.98
C MET A 49 17.61 -3.99 -17.52
N LYS A 50 18.76 -3.32 -17.40
CA LYS A 50 20.03 -3.95 -16.99
C LYS A 50 20.00 -4.62 -15.62
N LYS A 51 19.16 -4.13 -14.71
CA LYS A 51 19.01 -4.69 -13.36
C LYS A 51 18.07 -5.91 -13.30
N GLY A 52 17.54 -6.37 -14.43
CA GLY A 52 16.67 -7.53 -14.52
C GLY A 52 15.18 -7.18 -14.49
N ASP A 53 14.33 -8.14 -14.11
CA ASP A 53 12.88 -8.02 -14.10
C ASP A 53 12.41 -7.06 -12.99
N VAL A 54 12.14 -5.81 -13.39
CA VAL A 54 11.76 -4.71 -12.50
C VAL A 54 10.47 -5.04 -11.73
N LEU A 55 9.47 -5.56 -12.44
CA LEU A 55 8.14 -5.76 -11.84
C LEU A 55 8.14 -6.93 -10.86
N THR A 56 8.83 -8.02 -11.17
CA THR A 56 8.97 -9.15 -10.24
C THR A 56 9.71 -8.75 -8.97
N VAL A 57 10.81 -8.00 -9.09
CA VAL A 57 11.55 -7.53 -7.90
C VAL A 57 10.70 -6.57 -7.07
N ALA A 58 10.00 -5.63 -7.72
CA ALA A 58 9.10 -4.69 -7.05
C ALA A 58 7.92 -5.39 -6.36
N GLN A 59 7.39 -6.46 -6.97
CA GLN A 59 6.32 -7.28 -6.40
C GLN A 59 6.76 -7.91 -5.07
N ILE A 60 7.91 -8.56 -5.07
CA ILE A 60 8.48 -9.19 -3.86
C ILE A 60 8.75 -8.12 -2.80
N ALA A 61 9.35 -6.99 -3.18
CA ALA A 61 9.64 -5.89 -2.27
C ALA A 61 8.38 -5.30 -1.63
N GLY A 62 7.30 -5.13 -2.41
CA GLY A 62 6.01 -4.67 -1.90
C GLY A 62 5.40 -5.62 -0.89
N ILE A 63 5.45 -6.93 -1.14
CA ILE A 63 4.99 -7.94 -0.18
C ILE A 63 5.83 -7.89 1.11
N MET A 64 7.15 -7.77 0.98
CA MET A 64 8.04 -7.61 2.14
C MET A 64 7.74 -6.33 2.91
N GLY A 65 7.48 -5.22 2.22
CA GLY A 65 7.11 -3.94 2.83
C GLY A 65 5.81 -4.03 3.62
N ALA A 66 4.77 -4.63 3.05
CA ALA A 66 3.51 -4.87 3.75
C ALA A 66 3.69 -5.66 5.05
N LYS A 67 4.54 -6.68 5.05
CA LYS A 67 4.86 -7.50 6.23
C LYS A 67 5.69 -6.77 7.30
N LYS A 68 6.31 -5.65 6.96
CA LYS A 68 7.16 -4.84 7.85
C LYS A 68 6.51 -3.52 8.27
N THR A 69 5.23 -3.33 8.02
CA THR A 69 4.52 -2.08 8.30
C THR A 69 4.69 -1.62 9.75
N SER A 70 4.57 -2.53 10.73
CA SER A 70 4.72 -2.19 12.14
C SER A 70 6.15 -1.76 12.53
N ASP A 71 7.16 -2.16 11.77
CA ASP A 71 8.54 -1.72 11.96
C ASP A 71 8.79 -0.30 11.39
N LEU A 72 7.96 0.14 10.44
CA LEU A 72 8.11 1.40 9.72
C LEU A 72 7.18 2.50 10.25
N ILE A 73 5.98 2.14 10.68
CA ILE A 73 4.94 3.07 11.15
C ILE A 73 4.77 2.90 12.66
N PRO A 74 5.19 3.87 13.47
CA PRO A 74 5.41 3.69 14.91
C PRO A 74 4.22 3.19 15.72
N LEU A 75 3.00 3.61 15.37
CA LEU A 75 1.79 3.30 16.14
C LEU A 75 0.92 2.21 15.50
N CYS A 76 1.43 1.53 14.46
CA CYS A 76 0.76 0.38 13.87
C CYS A 76 0.92 -0.89 14.74
N HIS A 77 -0.14 -1.69 14.80
CA HIS A 77 -0.11 -2.99 15.45
C HIS A 77 0.61 -4.03 14.59
N ILE A 78 1.22 -5.01 15.24
CA ILE A 78 1.78 -6.19 14.55
C ILE A 78 0.63 -7.09 14.14
N LEU A 79 0.51 -7.38 12.85
CA LEU A 79 -0.58 -8.18 12.29
C LEU A 79 -0.04 -9.41 11.55
N ALA A 80 -0.65 -10.56 11.82
CA ALA A 80 -0.39 -11.80 11.09
C ALA A 80 -1.20 -11.79 9.77
N LEU A 81 -0.54 -11.43 8.67
CA LEU A 81 -1.18 -11.38 7.36
C LEU A 81 -1.45 -12.78 6.83
N THR A 82 -2.69 -13.01 6.37
CA THR A 82 -3.10 -14.29 5.76
C THR A 82 -2.98 -14.26 4.23
N LYS A 83 -2.99 -13.06 3.63
CA LYS A 83 -2.77 -12.84 2.20
C LYS A 83 -2.12 -11.48 1.97
N CYS A 84 -1.15 -11.45 1.08
CA CYS A 84 -0.60 -10.23 0.51
C CYS A 84 -0.30 -10.47 -0.96
N ALA A 85 -0.84 -9.64 -1.85
CA ALA A 85 -0.62 -9.73 -3.28
C ALA A 85 -0.38 -8.34 -3.85
N VAL A 86 0.73 -8.18 -4.58
CA VAL A 86 1.04 -6.97 -5.34
C VAL A 86 0.89 -7.29 -6.82
N THR A 87 0.20 -6.43 -7.56
CA THR A 87 0.00 -6.54 -9.00
C THR A 87 0.33 -5.24 -9.68
N PHE A 88 0.69 -5.30 -10.96
CA PHE A 88 1.00 -4.13 -11.77
C PHE A 88 0.14 -4.09 -13.02
N SER A 89 -0.19 -2.87 -13.44
CA SER A 89 -0.81 -2.58 -14.74
C SER A 89 0.04 -1.53 -15.45
N LEU A 90 0.41 -1.82 -16.69
CA LEU A 90 1.08 -0.85 -17.55
C LEU A 90 0.02 0.06 -18.18
N ILE A 91 0.26 1.37 -18.16
CA ILE A 91 -0.62 2.41 -18.72
C ILE A 91 0.18 3.16 -19.79
N PRO A 92 0.25 2.64 -21.03
CA PRO A 92 1.12 3.19 -22.07
C PRO A 92 0.80 4.65 -22.42
N GLU A 93 -0.49 5.00 -22.45
CA GLU A 93 -0.96 6.34 -22.79
C GLU A 93 -0.50 7.42 -21.78
N GLU A 94 -0.25 7.02 -20.54
CA GLU A 94 0.24 7.90 -19.48
C GLU A 94 1.75 7.69 -19.19
N ARG A 95 2.39 6.70 -19.82
CA ARG A 95 3.77 6.27 -19.50
C ARG A 95 3.92 5.99 -18.01
N ALA A 96 2.94 5.30 -17.46
CA ALA A 96 2.85 5.03 -16.05
C ALA A 96 2.72 3.53 -15.75
N ILE A 97 3.15 3.13 -14.57
CA ILE A 97 2.92 1.80 -14.00
C ILE A 97 2.06 2.01 -12.75
N GLU A 98 0.90 1.39 -12.72
CA GLU A 98 0.06 1.33 -11.53
C GLU A 98 0.40 0.07 -10.74
N ALA A 99 0.71 0.25 -9.47
CA ALA A 99 0.82 -0.84 -8.50
C ALA A 99 -0.44 -0.92 -7.64
N ARG A 100 -0.92 -2.14 -7.38
CA ARG A 100 -2.00 -2.42 -6.43
C ARG A 100 -1.53 -3.44 -5.41
N CYS A 101 -1.87 -3.22 -4.14
CA CYS A 101 -1.57 -4.16 -3.07
C CYS A 101 -2.87 -4.55 -2.35
N LEU A 102 -3.19 -5.84 -2.36
CA LEU A 102 -4.28 -6.43 -1.61
C LEU A 102 -3.71 -7.14 -0.39
N VAL A 103 -4.24 -6.83 0.79
CA VAL A 103 -3.82 -7.46 2.05
C VAL A 103 -5.04 -7.98 2.81
N ARG A 104 -4.90 -9.13 3.46
CA ARG A 104 -5.92 -9.74 4.33
C ARG A 104 -5.32 -10.21 5.64
N CYS A 105 -6.12 -10.14 6.69
CA CYS A 105 -5.84 -10.83 7.96
C CYS A 105 -7.14 -11.18 8.70
N GLN A 106 -7.00 -11.99 9.74
CA GLN A 106 -7.97 -12.09 10.83
C GLN A 106 -7.40 -11.26 11.98
N GLY A 107 -8.04 -10.13 12.31
CA GLY A 107 -7.45 -9.18 13.26
C GLY A 107 -8.44 -8.26 13.95
N ARG A 108 -7.92 -7.57 14.96
CA ARG A 108 -8.66 -6.60 15.78
C ARG A 108 -8.59 -5.18 15.22
N THR A 109 -7.74 -4.97 14.22
CA THR A 109 -7.59 -3.72 13.47
C THR A 109 -7.49 -3.98 11.98
N GLY A 110 -7.68 -2.94 11.16
CA GLY A 110 -7.62 -3.05 9.72
C GLY A 110 -6.19 -3.18 9.18
N VAL A 111 -6.07 -3.47 7.89
CA VAL A 111 -4.80 -3.69 7.16
C VAL A 111 -4.55 -2.61 6.10
N GLU A 112 -5.14 -1.43 6.29
CA GLU A 112 -5.00 -0.30 5.37
C GLU A 112 -3.54 0.13 5.24
N MET A 113 -2.82 0.21 6.37
CA MET A 113 -1.43 0.63 6.39
C MET A 113 -0.51 -0.39 5.72
N GLU A 114 -0.79 -1.67 5.89
CA GLU A 114 -0.05 -2.74 5.21
C GLU A 114 -0.21 -2.65 3.70
N ALA A 115 -1.43 -2.39 3.21
CA ALA A 115 -1.69 -2.21 1.78
C ALA A 115 -0.99 -0.97 1.22
N LEU A 116 -1.08 0.18 1.90
CA LEU A 116 -0.42 1.43 1.52
C LEU A 116 1.11 1.30 1.54
N THR A 117 1.67 0.66 2.57
CA THR A 117 3.12 0.41 2.66
C THR A 117 3.58 -0.50 1.52
N GLY A 118 2.82 -1.56 1.22
CA GLY A 118 3.12 -2.48 0.13
C GLY A 118 3.20 -1.78 -1.22
N VAL A 119 2.24 -0.94 -1.56
CA VAL A 119 2.25 -0.12 -2.78
C VAL A 119 3.46 0.83 -2.80
N SER A 120 3.70 1.54 -1.71
CA SER A 120 4.77 2.53 -1.63
C SER A 120 6.14 1.89 -1.82
N ILE A 121 6.41 0.75 -1.18
CA ILE A 121 7.68 0.03 -1.32
C ILE A 121 7.82 -0.57 -2.73
N ALA A 122 6.74 -1.08 -3.33
CA ALA A 122 6.76 -1.56 -4.70
C ALA A 122 7.15 -0.45 -5.69
N LEU A 123 6.52 0.72 -5.60
CA LEU A 123 6.81 1.85 -6.48
C LEU A 123 8.22 2.44 -6.26
N LEU A 124 8.68 2.52 -5.01
CA LEU A 124 10.05 2.92 -4.69
C LEU A 124 11.06 1.93 -5.28
N THR A 125 10.74 0.65 -5.32
CA THR A 125 11.60 -0.38 -5.91
C THR A 125 11.67 -0.23 -7.44
N VAL A 126 10.54 0.06 -8.11
CA VAL A 126 10.53 0.41 -9.53
C VAL A 126 11.46 1.62 -9.77
N TYR A 127 11.34 2.67 -8.95
CA TYR A 127 12.20 3.85 -9.04
C TYR A 127 13.69 3.48 -8.92
N ASP A 128 14.06 2.72 -7.88
CA ASP A 128 15.45 2.33 -7.66
C ASP A 128 16.04 1.53 -8.83
N MET A 129 15.26 0.61 -9.39
CA MET A 129 15.71 -0.22 -10.50
C MET A 129 15.84 0.56 -11.82
N CYS A 130 15.04 1.62 -11.99
CA CYS A 130 14.98 2.39 -13.24
C CYS A 130 15.77 3.71 -13.20
N LYS A 131 16.18 4.21 -12.05
CA LYS A 131 16.79 5.54 -11.87
C LYS A 131 18.08 5.80 -12.67
N ALA A 132 18.74 4.75 -13.14
CA ALA A 132 19.91 4.89 -14.03
C ALA A 132 19.50 5.36 -15.43
N VAL A 133 18.25 5.09 -15.85
CA VAL A 133 17.69 5.50 -17.14
C VAL A 133 16.93 6.80 -17.01
N ASP A 134 16.10 6.93 -15.96
CA ASP A 134 15.27 8.11 -15.74
C ASP A 134 15.26 8.49 -14.25
N LYS A 135 15.85 9.64 -13.91
CA LYS A 135 15.82 10.21 -12.56
C LYS A 135 14.58 11.09 -12.32
N GLY A 136 13.90 11.47 -13.40
CA GLY A 136 12.71 12.34 -13.37
C GLY A 136 11.41 11.63 -13.02
N MET A 137 11.46 10.32 -12.79
CA MET A 137 10.27 9.56 -12.38
C MET A 137 9.65 10.14 -11.10
N HIS A 138 8.35 10.16 -11.02
CA HIS A 138 7.61 10.60 -9.84
C HIS A 138 6.50 9.64 -9.49
N ILE A 139 6.23 9.52 -8.18
CA ILE A 139 5.20 8.64 -7.63
C ILE A 139 4.03 9.51 -7.19
N GLU A 140 2.84 9.16 -7.66
CA GLU A 140 1.61 9.90 -7.36
C GLU A 140 0.45 8.96 -7.03
N GLN A 141 -0.66 9.55 -6.57
CA GLN A 141 -1.94 8.88 -6.39
C GLN A 141 -1.87 7.64 -5.46
N VAL A 142 -0.97 7.64 -4.49
CA VAL A 142 -0.95 6.58 -3.48
C VAL A 142 -2.13 6.78 -2.53
N HIS A 143 -3.07 5.85 -2.55
CA HIS A 143 -4.30 5.94 -1.75
C HIS A 143 -4.92 4.58 -1.49
N LEU A 144 -5.80 4.54 -0.48
CA LEU A 144 -6.65 3.39 -0.20
C LEU A 144 -7.79 3.35 -1.21
N ILE A 145 -7.95 2.24 -1.93
CA ILE A 145 -9.06 2.03 -2.88
C ILE A 145 -10.27 1.47 -2.15
N GLU A 146 -10.06 0.44 -1.36
CA GLU A 146 -11.14 -0.30 -0.72
C GLU A 146 -10.66 -0.89 0.61
N LYS A 147 -11.55 -0.94 1.59
CA LYS A 147 -11.35 -1.74 2.78
C LYS A 147 -12.65 -2.41 3.22
N LYS A 148 -12.55 -3.60 3.79
CA LYS A 148 -13.67 -4.38 4.32
C LYS A 148 -13.38 -4.87 5.74
N GLY A 149 -14.45 -4.92 6.53
CA GLY A 149 -14.45 -5.46 7.88
C GLY A 149 -14.25 -4.43 8.99
N GLY A 150 -14.59 -4.85 10.21
CA GLY A 150 -14.58 -4.03 11.42
C GLY A 150 -15.75 -3.08 11.56
N LYS A 151 -15.75 -2.29 12.65
CA LYS A 151 -16.85 -1.38 13.00
C LYS A 151 -17.12 -0.29 11.95
N SER A 152 -16.12 0.12 11.17
CA SER A 152 -16.27 1.13 10.11
C SER A 152 -16.79 0.55 8.79
N GLY A 153 -17.18 -0.74 8.77
CA GLY A 153 -17.82 -1.35 7.61
C GLY A 153 -16.97 -1.38 6.34
N HIS A 154 -17.63 -1.16 5.21
CA HIS A 154 -17.03 -1.18 3.88
C HIS A 154 -16.78 0.27 3.40
N PHE A 155 -15.56 0.55 2.98
CA PHE A 155 -15.17 1.82 2.37
C PHE A 155 -14.71 1.58 0.93
N ILE A 156 -15.17 2.44 0.01
CA ILE A 156 -14.71 2.50 -1.39
C ILE A 156 -14.35 3.95 -1.70
N TYR A 157 -13.15 4.15 -2.25
CA TYR A 157 -12.67 5.47 -2.65
C TYR A 157 -13.55 6.06 -3.78
N GLY A 158 -13.90 7.34 -3.64
CA GLY A 158 -14.67 8.07 -4.67
C GLY A 158 -16.19 7.91 -4.60
N THR A 159 -16.73 6.99 -3.79
CA THR A 159 -18.20 6.83 -3.68
C THR A 159 -18.85 7.76 -2.65
N GLY A 160 -18.06 8.41 -1.80
CA GLY A 160 -18.57 9.27 -0.72
C GLY A 160 -19.32 8.53 0.39
N GLU A 161 -19.50 7.23 0.27
CA GLU A 161 -20.28 6.40 1.19
C GLU A 161 -19.38 5.43 1.96
N THR A 162 -19.37 5.58 3.28
CA THR A 162 -18.99 4.48 4.20
C THR A 162 -20.25 3.71 4.51
N HIS A 163 -20.45 2.55 3.89
CA HIS A 163 -21.53 1.66 4.28
C HIS A 163 -21.19 1.03 5.63
N HIS A 164 -21.91 1.46 6.68
CA HIS A 164 -21.89 0.80 7.96
C HIS A 164 -22.74 -0.47 7.83
N ALA A 165 -22.12 -1.64 7.96
CA ALA A 165 -22.80 -2.92 8.09
C ALA A 165 -23.16 -3.19 9.55
#